data_7b1b006662fa12e99c499b70791468b4
#
_entry.id   7b1b006662fa12e99c499b70791468b4
#
_cell.length_a   1.000
_cell.length_b   1.000
_cell.length_c   1.000
_cell.angle_alpha   90.00
_cell.angle_beta   90.00
_cell.angle_gamma   90.00
#
_symmetry.space_group_name_H-M   'P 1'
#
loop_
_entity.id
_entity.type
_entity.pdbx_description
1 polymer ?
#
loop_
_entity_poly.entity_id
_entity_poly.type
_entity_poly.pdbx_seq_one_letter_code
_entity_poly.pdbx_strand_id
1 'polypeptide(L)'
;MITTRTAKQCGQADFGWLQARYTFSFGHYFDPKLLGFASLRVLNQEVLAPGASFQARTYPKVDILNLILEGEAEYRDSDGNHVQAKAGEALLIATQPGVSYSEHNLSKEQSLTRMQLWLDACPQRENPLQQKINVADATLQLL
;
A
#
# COMPACT_ATOMS: atom_id res chain seq x y z
N MET A 1 -27.46 -0.96 3.50
CA MET A 1 -27.05 0.16 4.39
C MET A 1 -25.75 0.77 3.86
N ILE A 2 -25.70 2.08 3.78
CA ILE A 2 -24.48 2.80 3.39
C ILE A 2 -23.88 3.42 4.64
N THR A 3 -22.62 3.10 4.94
CA THR A 3 -21.87 3.70 6.03
C THR A 3 -20.79 4.60 5.46
N THR A 4 -20.70 5.83 5.96
CA THR A 4 -19.71 6.80 5.50
C THR A 4 -18.82 7.27 6.64
N ARG A 5 -17.56 7.59 6.32
CA ARG A 5 -16.61 8.26 7.20
C ARG A 5 -15.87 9.33 6.44
N THR A 6 -15.78 10.51 7.02
CA THR A 6 -15.02 11.61 6.42
C THR A 6 -13.52 11.41 6.68
N ALA A 7 -12.68 12.08 5.89
CA ALA A 7 -11.23 12.06 6.10
C ALA A 7 -10.84 12.52 7.52
N LYS A 8 -11.59 13.43 8.11
CA LYS A 8 -11.33 13.92 9.47
C LYS A 8 -11.63 12.88 10.56
N GLN A 9 -12.47 11.89 10.25
CA GLN A 9 -12.83 10.80 11.17
C GLN A 9 -11.85 9.64 11.10
N CYS A 10 -10.90 9.65 10.16
CA CYS A 10 -9.85 8.65 10.05
C CYS A 10 -8.71 8.95 11.01
N GLY A 11 -7.94 7.93 11.38
CA GLY A 11 -6.68 8.10 12.08
C GLY A 11 -5.70 8.90 11.23
N GLN A 12 -4.81 9.65 11.88
CA GLN A 12 -3.84 10.49 11.19
C GLN A 12 -2.48 10.39 11.85
N ALA A 13 -1.43 10.51 11.04
CA ALA A 13 -0.06 10.61 11.51
C ALA A 13 0.72 11.56 10.62
N ASP A 14 1.68 12.27 11.21
CA ASP A 14 2.63 13.12 10.50
C ASP A 14 4.00 12.97 11.18
N PHE A 15 4.92 12.33 10.45
CA PHE A 15 6.30 12.13 10.93
C PHE A 15 7.30 13.01 10.15
N GLY A 16 6.80 13.98 9.39
CA GLY A 16 7.62 14.82 8.51
C GLY A 16 7.89 14.14 7.17
N TRP A 17 8.59 13.01 7.18
CA TRP A 17 8.87 12.25 5.97
C TRP A 17 7.66 11.44 5.45
N LEU A 18 6.69 11.21 6.32
CA LEU A 18 5.48 10.45 6.03
C LEU A 18 4.27 11.15 6.64
N GLN A 19 3.25 11.41 5.85
CA GLN A 19 1.92 11.79 6.30
C GLN A 19 0.96 10.67 5.95
N ALA A 20 0.10 10.28 6.90
CA ALA A 20 -0.76 9.13 6.71
C ALA A 20 -2.18 9.37 7.25
N ARG A 21 -3.15 8.75 6.58
CA ARG A 21 -4.52 8.60 7.06
C ARG A 21 -4.86 7.13 7.08
N TYR A 22 -5.43 6.69 8.20
CA TYR A 22 -5.77 5.30 8.45
C TYR A 22 -7.28 5.14 8.52
N THR A 23 -7.84 4.35 7.62
CA THR A 23 -9.27 4.03 7.66
C THR A 23 -9.57 3.04 8.77
N PHE A 24 -8.69 2.06 8.96
CA PHE A 24 -8.77 1.05 10.02
C PHE A 24 -7.59 1.20 10.98
N SER A 25 -7.65 0.47 12.09
CA SER A 25 -6.56 0.45 13.07
C SER A 25 -5.25 0.04 12.43
N PHE A 26 -4.22 0.85 12.62
CA PHE A 26 -2.89 0.64 12.05
C PHE A 26 -1.84 1.41 12.85
N GLY A 27 -0.72 0.77 13.12
CA GLY A 27 0.33 1.40 13.91
C GLY A 27 -0.16 1.82 15.29
N HIS A 28 0.05 3.08 15.64
CA HIS A 28 -0.41 3.66 16.92
C HIS A 28 -1.89 4.01 16.94
N TYR A 29 -2.56 4.04 15.78
CA TYR A 29 -4.00 4.30 15.71
C TYR A 29 -4.74 3.00 15.97
N PHE A 30 -5.53 2.98 17.02
CA PHE A 30 -6.30 1.80 17.40
C PHE A 30 -7.72 2.15 17.80
N ASP A 31 -8.69 1.53 17.14
CA ASP A 31 -10.08 1.53 17.51
C ASP A 31 -10.61 0.09 17.36
N PRO A 32 -11.08 -0.55 18.44
CA PRO A 32 -11.53 -1.94 18.38
C PRO A 32 -12.74 -2.16 17.47
N LYS A 33 -13.44 -1.11 17.08
CA LYS A 33 -14.56 -1.18 16.13
C LYS A 33 -14.09 -1.06 14.67
N LEU A 34 -12.84 -0.73 14.44
CA LEU A 34 -12.27 -0.43 13.13
C LEU A 34 -11.06 -1.32 12.86
N LEU A 35 -11.27 -2.63 12.82
CA LEU A 35 -10.22 -3.62 12.58
C LEU A 35 -10.19 -4.13 11.14
N GLY A 36 -11.13 -3.70 10.33
CA GLY A 36 -11.23 -4.11 8.93
C GLY A 36 -12.66 -4.24 8.49
N PHE A 37 -12.84 -4.62 7.24
CA PHE A 37 -14.15 -4.90 6.65
C PHE A 37 -14.00 -6.09 5.68
N ALA A 38 -14.69 -7.20 5.97
CA ALA A 38 -14.55 -8.45 5.24
C ALA A 38 -13.06 -8.85 5.14
N SER A 39 -12.52 -9.07 3.95
CA SER A 39 -11.10 -9.40 3.76
C SER A 39 -10.18 -8.17 3.71
N LEU A 40 -10.73 -6.95 3.72
CA LEU A 40 -9.95 -5.71 3.73
C LEU A 40 -9.52 -5.39 5.16
N ARG A 41 -8.21 -5.41 5.42
CA ARG A 41 -7.64 -5.21 6.76
C ARG A 41 -7.02 -3.84 6.94
N VAL A 42 -6.47 -3.27 5.87
CA VAL A 42 -5.78 -1.99 5.90
C VAL A 42 -6.24 -1.18 4.70
N LEU A 43 -6.53 0.09 4.93
CA LEU A 43 -6.76 1.06 3.88
C LEU A 43 -6.15 2.37 4.35
N ASN A 44 -4.96 2.67 3.84
CA ASN A 44 -4.20 3.86 4.20
C ASN A 44 -4.00 4.74 2.97
N GLN A 45 -4.12 6.04 3.17
CA GLN A 45 -3.60 7.03 2.23
C GLN A 45 -2.35 7.63 2.82
N GLU A 46 -1.23 7.53 2.10
CA GLU A 46 0.07 7.95 2.62
C GLU A 46 0.79 8.82 1.61
N VAL A 47 1.50 9.83 2.13
CA VAL A 47 2.33 10.74 1.34
C VAL A 47 3.75 10.63 1.87
N LEU A 48 4.67 10.19 1.01
CA LEU A 48 6.09 10.13 1.31
C LEU A 48 6.78 11.37 0.74
N ALA A 49 7.53 12.06 1.59
CA ALA A 49 8.32 13.22 1.16
C ALA A 49 9.38 12.83 0.11
N PRO A 50 9.87 13.79 -0.70
CA PRO A 50 10.94 13.51 -1.64
C PRO A 50 12.13 12.83 -0.96
N GLY A 51 12.64 11.77 -1.56
CA GLY A 51 13.76 10.98 -1.04
C GLY A 51 13.47 10.09 0.15
N ALA A 52 12.24 10.09 0.66
CA ALA A 52 11.86 9.27 1.81
C ALA A 52 11.68 7.79 1.42
N SER A 53 11.83 6.92 2.40
CA SER A 53 11.65 5.48 2.18
C SER A 53 11.13 4.80 3.45
N PHE A 54 10.37 3.71 3.25
CA PHE A 54 10.12 2.72 4.30
C PHE A 54 11.26 1.71 4.28
N GLN A 55 11.87 1.49 5.43
CA GLN A 55 12.92 0.51 5.59
C GLN A 55 12.37 -0.91 5.35
N ALA A 56 13.24 -1.81 4.93
CA ALA A 56 12.87 -3.20 4.70
C ALA A 56 12.33 -3.83 5.98
N ARG A 57 11.17 -4.46 5.87
CA ARG A 57 10.52 -5.19 6.97
C ARG A 57 9.74 -6.37 6.43
N THR A 58 9.52 -7.36 7.31
CA THR A 58 8.64 -8.49 6.99
C THR A 58 7.18 -8.10 7.23
N TYR A 59 6.29 -8.78 6.53
CA TYR A 59 4.85 -8.59 6.65
C TYR A 59 4.19 -9.93 6.97
N PRO A 60 3.01 -9.92 7.60
CA PRO A 60 2.19 -11.13 7.61
C PRO A 60 1.85 -11.53 6.18
N LYS A 61 1.42 -12.76 5.97
CA LYS A 61 1.03 -13.23 4.64
C LYS A 61 -0.28 -12.54 4.24
N VAL A 62 -0.17 -11.52 3.41
CA VAL A 62 -1.28 -10.69 2.91
C VAL A 62 -1.06 -10.35 1.45
N ASP A 63 -2.12 -9.93 0.78
CA ASP A 63 -2.03 -9.31 -0.53
C ASP A 63 -2.08 -7.80 -0.34
N ILE A 64 -1.01 -7.10 -0.75
CA ILE A 64 -0.91 -5.65 -0.65
C ILE A 64 -1.13 -5.05 -2.03
N LEU A 65 -2.14 -4.19 -2.14
CA LEU A 65 -2.40 -3.42 -3.35
C LEU A 65 -1.98 -1.98 -3.11
N ASN A 66 -1.06 -1.48 -3.91
CA ASN A 66 -0.63 -0.08 -3.90
C ASN A 66 -1.16 0.60 -5.15
N LEU A 67 -2.00 1.61 -4.96
CA LEU A 67 -2.50 2.46 -6.04
C LEU A 67 -1.75 3.78 -5.99
N ILE A 68 -0.94 4.06 -7.01
CA ILE A 68 -0.14 5.27 -7.07
C ILE A 68 -0.98 6.41 -7.62
N LEU A 69 -1.15 7.46 -6.81
CA LEU A 69 -1.94 8.63 -7.16
C LEU A 69 -1.08 9.78 -7.68
N GLU A 70 0.13 9.93 -7.14
CA GLU A 70 1.07 10.97 -7.53
C GLU A 70 2.49 10.50 -7.30
N GLY A 71 3.38 10.81 -8.23
CA GLY A 71 4.79 10.43 -8.12
C GLY A 71 5.08 9.03 -8.62
N GLU A 72 6.19 8.48 -8.17
CA GLU A 72 6.69 7.17 -8.57
C GLU A 72 7.33 6.47 -7.38
N ALA A 73 6.94 5.23 -7.14
CA ALA A 73 7.48 4.40 -6.08
C ALA A 73 8.37 3.30 -6.64
N GLU A 74 9.43 2.95 -5.90
CA GLU A 74 10.20 1.74 -6.14
C GLU A 74 10.05 0.80 -4.96
N TYR A 75 9.71 -0.45 -5.24
CA TYR A 75 9.57 -1.52 -4.25
C TYR A 75 10.69 -2.53 -4.45
N ARG A 76 11.32 -2.94 -3.36
CA ARG A 76 12.40 -3.94 -3.35
C ARG A 76 12.09 -5.02 -2.32
N ASP A 77 12.48 -6.25 -2.63
CA ASP A 77 12.39 -7.35 -1.69
C ASP A 77 13.76 -7.96 -1.42
N SER A 78 13.84 -8.82 -0.39
CA SER A 78 15.09 -9.47 0.00
C SER A 78 15.53 -10.58 -0.95
N ASP A 79 14.69 -10.98 -1.92
CA ASP A 79 15.03 -11.93 -2.96
C ASP A 79 15.69 -11.27 -4.19
N GLY A 80 15.92 -9.98 -4.13
CA GLY A 80 16.56 -9.22 -5.20
C GLY A 80 15.62 -8.68 -6.26
N ASN A 81 14.30 -8.86 -6.09
CA ASN A 81 13.32 -8.27 -6.99
C ASN A 81 13.13 -6.79 -6.69
N HIS A 82 12.97 -6.00 -7.73
CA HIS A 82 12.54 -4.62 -7.58
C HIS A 82 11.60 -4.25 -8.74
N VAL A 83 10.64 -3.39 -8.44
CA VAL A 83 9.66 -2.93 -9.42
C VAL A 83 9.32 -1.48 -9.14
N GLN A 84 9.07 -0.72 -10.19
CA GLN A 84 8.66 0.67 -10.12
C GLN A 84 7.21 0.79 -10.55
N ALA A 85 6.47 1.66 -9.88
CA ALA A 85 5.09 1.99 -10.21
C ALA A 85 4.88 3.50 -10.14
N LYS A 86 4.24 4.06 -11.13
CA LYS A 86 4.00 5.50 -11.25
C LYS A 86 2.51 5.83 -11.17
N ALA A 87 2.19 7.11 -11.07
CA ALA A 87 0.81 7.59 -11.02
C ALA A 87 -0.04 6.97 -12.14
N GLY A 88 -1.22 6.47 -11.79
CA GLY A 88 -2.11 5.75 -12.68
C GLY A 88 -1.87 4.25 -12.74
N GLU A 89 -0.84 3.75 -12.06
CA GLU A 89 -0.56 2.32 -11.98
C GLU A 89 -0.92 1.77 -10.60
N ALA A 90 -1.29 0.50 -10.56
CA ALA A 90 -1.47 -0.25 -9.33
C ALA A 90 -0.52 -1.45 -9.31
N LEU A 91 0.07 -1.70 -8.15
CA LEU A 91 0.97 -2.83 -7.92
C LEU A 91 0.40 -3.74 -6.85
N LEU A 92 0.19 -4.99 -7.19
CA LEU A 92 -0.21 -6.04 -6.25
C LEU A 92 1.02 -6.84 -5.83
N ILE A 93 1.25 -6.95 -4.53
CA ILE A 93 2.35 -7.75 -3.96
C ILE A 93 1.72 -8.81 -3.05
N ALA A 94 1.92 -10.08 -3.39
CA ALA A 94 1.60 -11.20 -2.51
C ALA A 94 2.80 -11.44 -1.59
N THR A 95 2.72 -10.98 -0.35
CA THR A 95 3.85 -11.11 0.59
C THR A 95 4.10 -12.56 0.97
N GLN A 96 5.36 -12.90 1.18
CA GLN A 96 5.78 -14.26 1.51
C GLN A 96 6.51 -14.28 2.86
N PRO A 97 6.30 -15.34 3.68
CA PRO A 97 7.05 -15.51 4.93
C PRO A 97 8.56 -15.48 4.69
N GLY A 98 9.30 -14.79 5.55
CA GLY A 98 10.75 -14.69 5.48
C GLY A 98 11.29 -13.71 4.46
N VAL A 99 10.44 -13.10 3.65
CA VAL A 99 10.84 -12.06 2.68
C VAL A 99 10.57 -10.69 3.28
N SER A 100 11.55 -9.79 3.21
CA SER A 100 11.38 -8.41 3.62
C SER A 100 11.19 -7.51 2.41
N TYR A 101 10.44 -6.42 2.62
CA TYR A 101 10.05 -5.49 1.56
C TYR A 101 10.34 -4.06 2.00
N SER A 102 10.84 -3.24 1.08
CA SER A 102 11.05 -1.81 1.28
C SER A 102 10.36 -1.01 0.17
N GLU A 103 10.06 0.25 0.48
CA GLU A 103 9.44 1.18 -0.46
C GLU A 103 10.20 2.48 -0.48
N HIS A 104 10.43 3.03 -1.69
CA HIS A 104 11.27 4.21 -1.87
C HIS A 104 10.59 5.23 -2.76
N ASN A 105 10.61 6.49 -2.33
CA ASN A 105 10.38 7.62 -3.22
C ASN A 105 11.74 8.12 -3.72
N LEU A 106 12.08 7.75 -4.94
CA LEU A 106 13.39 8.08 -5.53
C LEU A 106 13.48 9.52 -6.00
N SER A 107 12.36 10.22 -6.17
CA SER A 107 12.37 11.63 -6.55
C SER A 107 12.91 12.48 -5.41
N LYS A 108 13.76 13.44 -5.72
CA LYS A 108 14.26 14.42 -4.77
C LYS A 108 13.40 15.69 -4.73
N GLU A 109 12.41 15.79 -5.60
CA GLU A 109 11.61 17.01 -5.79
C GLU A 109 10.12 16.77 -5.59
N GLN A 110 9.62 15.59 -5.92
CA GLN A 110 8.19 15.29 -5.91
C GLN A 110 7.84 14.32 -4.79
N SER A 111 6.72 14.60 -4.10
CA SER A 111 6.15 13.66 -3.13
C SER A 111 5.52 12.46 -3.84
N LEU A 112 5.50 11.34 -3.14
CA LEU A 112 4.81 10.13 -3.55
C LEU A 112 3.52 10.00 -2.75
N THR A 113 2.38 10.03 -3.43
CA THR A 113 1.06 9.81 -2.81
C THR A 113 0.50 8.50 -3.31
N ARG A 114 0.12 7.64 -2.40
CA ARG A 114 -0.49 6.36 -2.73
C ARG A 114 -1.56 5.93 -1.74
N MET A 115 -2.48 5.10 -2.20
CA MET A 115 -3.37 4.34 -1.32
C MET A 115 -2.84 2.92 -1.23
N GLN A 116 -2.80 2.39 -0.01
CA GLN A 116 -2.39 1.01 0.24
C GLN A 116 -3.54 0.24 0.88
N LEU A 117 -3.87 -0.89 0.28
CA LEU A 117 -4.86 -1.81 0.78
C LEU A 117 -4.19 -3.13 1.13
N TRP A 118 -4.50 -3.67 2.29
CA TRP A 118 -4.10 -5.03 2.67
C TRP A 118 -5.34 -5.91 2.68
N LEU A 119 -5.28 -6.99 1.91
CA LEU A 119 -6.35 -7.97 1.80
C LEU A 119 -5.84 -9.30 2.37
N ASP A 120 -6.76 -10.10 2.92
CA ASP A 120 -6.41 -11.47 3.30
C ASP A 120 -5.81 -12.18 2.08
N ALA A 121 -4.72 -12.92 2.29
CA ALA A 121 -4.02 -13.56 1.19
C ALA A 121 -4.92 -14.54 0.45
N CYS A 122 -4.85 -14.50 -0.88
CA CYS A 122 -5.55 -15.45 -1.72
C CYS A 122 -4.96 -16.85 -1.52
N PRO A 123 -5.73 -17.84 -1.03
CA PRO A 123 -5.20 -19.16 -0.73
C PRO A 123 -4.82 -19.98 -1.98
N GLN A 124 -5.37 -19.62 -3.13
CA GLN A 124 -5.16 -20.32 -4.39
C GLN A 124 -4.33 -19.50 -5.38
N ARG A 125 -3.52 -18.59 -4.87
CA ARG A 125 -2.73 -17.73 -5.74
C ARG A 125 -1.68 -18.55 -6.49
N GLU A 126 -1.72 -18.44 -7.80
CA GLU A 126 -0.65 -18.87 -8.69
C GLU A 126 0.28 -17.68 -8.96
N ASN A 127 1.45 -17.94 -9.55
CA ASN A 127 2.35 -16.89 -10.00
C ASN A 127 1.66 -15.96 -11.01
N PRO A 128 2.04 -14.67 -11.08
CA PRO A 128 3.17 -14.06 -10.37
C PRO A 128 2.82 -13.58 -8.96
N LEU A 129 3.84 -13.46 -8.09
CA LEU A 129 3.70 -12.89 -6.75
C LEU A 129 3.62 -11.36 -6.78
N GLN A 130 4.00 -10.74 -7.90
CA GLN A 130 3.88 -9.32 -8.14
C GLN A 130 3.19 -9.08 -9.47
N GLN A 131 2.22 -8.17 -9.50
CA GLN A 131 1.48 -7.82 -10.70
C GLN A 131 1.30 -6.29 -10.75
N LYS A 132 1.59 -5.71 -11.91
CA LYS A 132 1.41 -4.28 -12.14
C LYS A 132 0.44 -4.07 -13.29
N ILE A 133 -0.53 -3.17 -13.11
CA ILE A 133 -1.50 -2.82 -14.14
C ILE A 133 -1.58 -1.30 -14.30
N ASN A 134 -1.95 -0.86 -15.50
CA ASN A 134 -2.28 0.54 -15.75
C ASN A 134 -3.78 0.73 -15.52
N VAL A 135 -4.13 1.35 -14.40
CA VAL A 135 -5.53 1.52 -13.99
C VAL A 135 -6.27 2.47 -14.92
N ALA A 136 -5.59 3.47 -15.48
CA ALA A 136 -6.22 4.45 -16.36
C ALA A 136 -6.78 3.82 -17.65
N ASP A 137 -6.15 2.74 -18.12
CA ASP A 137 -6.55 2.05 -19.35
C ASP A 137 -7.37 0.79 -19.09
N ALA A 138 -7.52 0.39 -17.83
CA ALA A 138 -8.21 -0.84 -17.47
C ALA A 138 -9.74 -0.64 -17.45
N THR A 139 -10.46 -1.47 -18.20
CA THR A 139 -11.92 -1.54 -18.13
C THR A 139 -12.34 -2.60 -17.11
N LEU A 140 -11.72 -3.77 -17.18
CA LEU A 140 -11.87 -4.88 -16.25
C LEU A 140 -10.56 -5.67 -16.24
N GLN A 141 -9.99 -5.88 -15.06
CA GLN A 141 -8.71 -6.56 -14.90
C GLN A 141 -8.78 -7.53 -13.74
N LEU A 142 -8.36 -8.77 -13.96
CA LEU A 142 -8.19 -9.76 -12.90
C LEU A 142 -6.75 -9.70 -12.38
N LEU A 143 -6.64 -9.52 -11.08
CA LEU A 143 -5.35 -9.49 -10.39
C LEU A 143 -5.05 -10.81 -9.67
#